data_66846932d972a2381ccc7ede7ea0dbe9
#
_entry.id   66846932d972a2381ccc7ede7ea0dbe9
#
_cell.length_a   1.000
_cell.length_b   1.000
_cell.length_c   1.000
_cell.angle_alpha   90.00
_cell.angle_beta   90.00
_cell.angle_gamma   90.00
#
_symmetry.space_group_name_H-M   'P 1'
#
loop_
_entity.id
_entity.type
_entity.pdbx_description
1 polymer ?
#
loop_
_entity_poly.entity_id
_entity_poly.type
_entity_poly.pdbx_seq_one_letter_code
_entity_poly.pdbx_strand_id
1 'polypeptide(L)'
;DTSNNLMLSIPYKSAQFQDIYSVGSIKVGTTTYSSDYRIKENIEELGEQDTLNELRPVKYYNTNLERNDYGLIAHELQEKYPFLVSGEKDGPEPQSINYNGLISLLVHDIKNLKKEYLELKEMKK
;
A
#
# COMPACT_ATOMS: atom_id res chain seq x y z
N ASP A 1 6.06 -33.71 -12.47
CA ASP A 1 5.20 -32.83 -11.72
C ASP A 1 4.74 -31.67 -12.59
N THR A 2 3.44 -31.41 -12.57
CA THR A 2 2.84 -30.33 -13.33
C THR A 2 2.98 -28.96 -12.62
N SER A 3 3.45 -28.92 -11.39
CA SER A 3 3.68 -27.67 -10.69
C SER A 3 5.07 -27.12 -11.02
N ASN A 4 5.11 -26.05 -11.79
CA ASN A 4 6.35 -25.35 -12.13
C ASN A 4 6.76 -24.34 -11.06
N ASN A 5 6.68 -24.76 -9.79
CA ASN A 5 7.09 -23.89 -8.68
C ASN A 5 8.60 -23.97 -8.48
N LEU A 6 9.29 -23.01 -9.05
CA LEU A 6 10.71 -22.82 -8.76
C LEU A 6 10.85 -21.89 -7.56
N MET A 7 11.47 -22.41 -6.50
CA MET A 7 11.84 -21.56 -5.37
C MET A 7 13.32 -21.19 -5.48
N LEU A 8 13.59 -19.90 -5.64
CA LEU A 8 14.95 -19.38 -5.58
C LEU A 8 15.17 -18.85 -4.17
N SER A 9 16.05 -19.52 -3.42
CA SER A 9 16.46 -19.06 -2.09
C SER A 9 17.87 -18.44 -2.20
N ILE A 10 17.97 -17.18 -1.77
CA ILE A 10 19.25 -16.46 -1.79
C ILE A 10 19.71 -16.33 -0.34
N PRO A 11 20.81 -16.99 0.05
CA PRO A 11 21.24 -17.03 1.46
C PRO A 11 21.88 -15.71 1.94
N TYR A 12 21.98 -14.72 1.09
CA TYR A 12 22.55 -13.42 1.42
C TYR A 12 21.47 -12.37 1.63
N LYS A 13 21.80 -11.31 2.37
CA LYS A 13 20.87 -10.24 2.68
C LYS A 13 20.35 -9.46 1.47
N SER A 14 21.04 -9.53 0.35
CA SER A 14 20.63 -8.85 -0.86
C SER A 14 21.05 -9.60 -2.11
N ALA A 15 20.27 -9.42 -3.17
CA ALA A 15 20.61 -9.85 -4.53
C ALA A 15 20.35 -8.70 -5.48
N GLN A 16 21.16 -8.62 -6.52
CA GLN A 16 20.98 -7.61 -7.56
C GLN A 16 20.64 -8.32 -8.88
N PHE A 17 19.58 -7.85 -9.52
CA PHE A 17 19.15 -8.32 -10.83
C PHE A 17 19.12 -7.12 -11.77
N GLN A 18 19.52 -7.32 -13.02
CA GLN A 18 19.37 -6.28 -14.03
C GLN A 18 17.90 -6.07 -14.35
N ASP A 19 17.17 -7.16 -14.55
CA ASP A 19 15.75 -7.11 -14.87
C ASP A 19 15.04 -8.28 -14.20
N ILE A 20 13.77 -8.06 -13.83
CA ILE A 20 12.88 -9.09 -13.33
C ILE A 20 11.62 -9.08 -14.21
N TYR A 21 11.36 -10.17 -14.91
CA TYR A 21 10.16 -10.34 -15.73
C TYR A 21 9.18 -11.28 -15.04
N SER A 22 7.93 -10.86 -14.93
CA SER A 22 6.86 -11.68 -14.38
C SER A 22 5.65 -11.63 -15.30
N VAL A 23 5.15 -12.80 -15.69
CA VAL A 23 3.94 -12.90 -16.51
C VAL A 23 2.68 -12.83 -15.65
N GLY A 24 2.81 -13.10 -14.37
CA GLY A 24 1.71 -13.06 -13.42
C GLY A 24 1.84 -11.90 -12.47
N SER A 25 1.77 -12.19 -11.19
CA SER A 25 1.77 -11.19 -10.13
C SER A 25 3.12 -11.13 -9.43
N ILE A 26 3.57 -9.93 -9.10
CA ILE A 26 4.72 -9.70 -8.23
C ILE A 26 4.18 -9.33 -6.84
N LYS A 27 4.65 -10.03 -5.81
CA LYS A 27 4.28 -9.75 -4.42
C LYS A 27 5.49 -9.32 -3.63
N VAL A 28 5.35 -8.24 -2.88
CA VAL A 28 6.35 -7.76 -1.94
C VAL A 28 5.64 -7.46 -0.62
N GLY A 29 5.81 -8.32 0.37
CA GLY A 29 5.05 -8.24 1.60
C GLY A 29 3.55 -8.39 1.32
N THR A 30 2.75 -7.40 1.67
CA THR A 30 1.31 -7.37 1.40
C THR A 30 0.96 -6.85 0.01
N THR A 31 1.95 -6.38 -0.75
CA THR A 31 1.70 -5.72 -2.04
C THR A 31 1.61 -6.71 -3.19
N THR A 32 0.57 -6.59 -4.01
CA THR A 32 0.41 -7.31 -5.27
C THR A 32 -0.01 -6.33 -6.35
N TYR A 33 0.47 -6.56 -7.59
CA TYR A 33 0.11 -5.71 -8.74
C TYR A 33 -1.06 -6.28 -9.54
N SER A 34 -1.50 -7.51 -9.25
CA SER A 34 -2.71 -8.07 -9.86
C SER A 34 -3.95 -7.39 -9.31
N SER A 35 -4.90 -7.08 -10.20
CA SER A 35 -6.15 -6.42 -9.82
C SER A 35 -7.34 -6.87 -10.65
N ASP A 36 -7.25 -8.05 -11.25
CA ASP A 36 -8.35 -8.64 -12.03
C ASP A 36 -9.56 -8.90 -11.11
N TYR A 37 -10.77 -8.62 -11.63
CA TYR A 37 -11.99 -8.79 -10.83
C TYR A 37 -12.20 -10.24 -10.36
N ARG A 38 -11.67 -11.20 -11.10
CA ARG A 38 -11.82 -12.63 -10.79
C ARG A 38 -11.13 -13.06 -9.50
N ILE A 39 -10.19 -12.25 -8.99
CA ILE A 39 -9.52 -12.52 -7.72
C ILE A 39 -10.14 -11.74 -6.56
N LYS A 40 -11.26 -11.06 -6.80
CA LYS A 40 -11.89 -10.19 -5.80
C LYS A 40 -13.30 -10.69 -5.48
N GLU A 41 -13.61 -10.75 -4.19
CA GLU A 41 -14.92 -11.12 -3.67
C GLU A 41 -15.45 -10.01 -2.78
N ASN A 42 -16.77 -9.98 -2.58
CA ASN A 42 -17.41 -9.02 -1.68
C ASN A 42 -17.03 -7.56 -1.96
N ILE A 43 -17.09 -7.20 -3.24
CA ILE A 43 -16.69 -5.85 -3.68
C ILE A 43 -17.71 -4.83 -3.19
N GLU A 44 -17.24 -3.86 -2.41
CA GLU A 44 -18.06 -2.78 -1.85
C GLU A 44 -17.41 -1.44 -2.15
N GLU A 45 -18.23 -0.41 -2.34
CA GLU A 45 -17.73 0.95 -2.48
C GLU A 45 -17.25 1.46 -1.13
N LEU A 46 -16.24 2.34 -1.14
CA LEU A 46 -15.73 2.95 0.07
C LEU A 46 -16.78 3.91 0.66
N GLY A 47 -16.85 3.96 1.98
CA GLY A 47 -17.78 4.79 2.73
C GLY A 47 -17.11 5.95 3.45
N GLU A 48 -17.87 6.68 4.28
CA GLU A 48 -17.39 7.86 5.00
C GLU A 48 -16.26 7.55 5.98
N GLN A 49 -16.20 6.34 6.51
CA GLN A 49 -15.15 5.91 7.44
C GLN A 49 -13.83 5.63 6.75
N ASP A 50 -13.84 5.45 5.42
CA ASP A 50 -12.65 5.13 4.65
C ASP A 50 -11.94 6.42 4.23
N THR A 51 -11.22 7.02 5.15
CA THR A 51 -10.57 8.33 4.98
C THR A 51 -9.10 8.28 5.36
N LEU A 52 -8.32 9.21 4.81
CA LEU A 52 -6.91 9.38 5.11
C LEU A 52 -6.62 10.48 6.13
N ASN A 53 -7.67 11.11 6.69
CA ASN A 53 -7.51 12.29 7.55
C ASN A 53 -6.68 12.05 8.82
N GLU A 54 -6.63 10.81 9.29
CA GLU A 54 -5.89 10.43 10.51
C GLU A 54 -4.46 10.01 10.21
N LEU A 55 -4.07 9.90 8.96
CA LEU A 55 -2.73 9.46 8.59
C LEU A 55 -1.73 10.63 8.66
N ARG A 56 -0.51 10.31 9.04
CA ARG A 56 0.55 11.30 9.22
C ARG A 56 1.67 11.07 8.21
N PRO A 57 1.66 11.77 7.06
CA PRO A 57 2.76 11.68 6.12
C PRO A 57 4.02 12.33 6.69
N VAL A 58 5.15 11.68 6.49
CA VAL A 58 6.43 12.10 7.07
C VAL A 58 7.54 12.06 6.02
N LYS A 59 8.56 12.87 6.26
CA LYS A 59 9.84 12.71 5.59
C LYS A 59 10.84 12.15 6.60
N TYR A 60 11.74 11.31 6.14
CA TYR A 60 12.67 10.63 7.03
C TYR A 60 13.96 10.29 6.29
N TYR A 61 14.97 9.89 7.04
CA TYR A 61 16.18 9.30 6.48
C TYR A 61 16.04 7.78 6.55
N ASN A 62 16.13 7.13 5.39
CA ASN A 62 16.06 5.68 5.31
C ASN A 62 17.46 5.10 5.52
N THR A 63 17.67 4.41 6.63
CA THR A 63 18.98 3.87 7.00
C THR A 63 19.42 2.69 6.13
N ASN A 64 18.47 1.94 5.56
CA ASN A 64 18.77 0.83 4.65
C ASN A 64 19.19 1.31 3.26
N LEU A 65 18.53 2.37 2.77
CA LEU A 65 18.77 2.93 1.45
C LEU A 65 19.76 4.10 1.48
N GLU A 66 20.14 4.54 2.69
CA GLU A 66 21.07 5.66 2.91
C GLU A 66 20.67 6.93 2.15
N ARG A 67 19.37 7.29 2.25
CA ARG A 67 18.83 8.49 1.58
C ARG A 67 17.60 9.01 2.32
N ASN A 68 17.28 10.28 2.04
CA ASN A 68 16.02 10.87 2.49
C ASN A 68 14.86 10.31 1.67
N ASP A 69 13.70 10.16 2.31
CA ASP A 69 12.52 9.62 1.67
C ASP A 69 11.24 10.17 2.31
N TYR A 70 10.11 9.88 1.70
CA TYR A 70 8.79 10.25 2.18
C TYR A 70 7.92 9.00 2.35
N GLY A 71 7.06 9.01 3.35
CA GLY A 71 6.15 7.88 3.54
C GLY A 71 5.33 7.99 4.80
N LEU A 72 4.84 6.85 5.25
CA LEU A 72 4.07 6.69 6.47
C LEU A 72 4.81 5.75 7.41
N ILE A 73 4.48 5.82 8.69
CA ILE A 73 5.00 4.88 9.69
C ILE A 73 4.05 3.68 9.75
N ALA A 74 4.59 2.48 9.55
CA ALA A 74 3.79 1.27 9.40
C ALA A 74 2.86 0.99 10.57
N HIS A 75 3.36 1.04 11.82
CA HIS A 75 2.52 0.73 12.98
C HIS A 75 1.44 1.80 13.23
N GLU A 76 1.66 3.05 12.81
CA GLU A 76 0.64 4.09 12.88
C GLU A 76 -0.49 3.82 11.89
N LEU A 77 -0.14 3.46 10.65
CA LEU A 77 -1.12 3.07 9.63
C LEU A 77 -1.89 1.82 10.06
N GLN A 78 -1.22 0.89 10.71
CA GLN A 78 -1.80 -0.39 11.14
C GLN A 78 -2.97 -0.21 12.10
N GLU A 79 -2.97 0.85 12.89
CA GLU A 79 -4.05 1.13 13.84
C GLU A 79 -5.40 1.29 13.14
N LYS A 80 -5.41 1.89 11.95
CA LYS A 80 -6.65 2.12 11.20
C LYS A 80 -6.84 1.11 10.07
N TYR A 81 -5.77 0.79 9.35
CA TYR A 81 -5.81 -0.09 8.19
C TYR A 81 -4.84 -1.27 8.34
N PRO A 82 -5.13 -2.20 9.28
CA PRO A 82 -4.21 -3.31 9.56
C PRO A 82 -3.92 -4.21 8.35
N PHE A 83 -4.88 -4.34 7.42
CA PHE A 83 -4.69 -5.17 6.22
C PHE A 83 -3.74 -4.55 5.20
N LEU A 84 -3.37 -3.27 5.36
CA LEU A 84 -2.37 -2.62 4.51
C LEU A 84 -0.95 -2.75 5.04
N VAL A 85 -0.77 -3.41 6.18
CA VAL A 85 0.53 -3.52 6.84
C VAL A 85 0.85 -4.99 7.08
N SER A 86 2.07 -5.40 6.74
CA SER A 86 2.59 -6.71 7.10
C SER A 86 3.60 -6.59 8.23
N GLY A 87 3.66 -7.63 9.07
CA GLY A 87 4.55 -7.67 10.22
C GLY A 87 3.95 -6.98 11.45
N GLU A 88 4.70 -7.05 12.54
CA GLU A 88 4.32 -6.50 13.83
C GLU A 88 5.33 -5.45 14.27
N LYS A 89 4.85 -4.43 14.97
CA LYS A 89 5.74 -3.43 15.58
C LYS A 89 6.76 -4.13 16.48
N ASP A 90 8.03 -3.81 16.31
CA ASP A 90 9.14 -4.40 17.07
C ASP A 90 9.27 -5.92 16.92
N GLY A 91 8.68 -6.48 15.85
CA GLY A 91 8.80 -7.89 15.52
C GLY A 91 10.18 -8.25 14.94
N PRO A 92 10.38 -9.55 14.61
CA PRO A 92 11.68 -10.02 14.12
C PRO A 92 12.07 -9.42 12.77
N GLU A 93 11.09 -9.01 11.97
CA GLU A 93 11.32 -8.40 10.65
C GLU A 93 10.72 -7.00 10.62
N PRO A 94 11.31 -6.07 9.85
CA PRO A 94 10.70 -4.76 9.64
C PRO A 94 9.31 -4.89 9.04
N GLN A 95 8.39 -4.04 9.49
CA GLN A 95 7.07 -3.97 8.90
C GLN A 95 7.13 -3.38 7.48
N SER A 96 6.16 -3.73 6.65
CA SER A 96 6.02 -3.13 5.32
C SER A 96 4.58 -2.65 5.09
N ILE A 97 4.45 -1.67 4.19
CA ILE A 97 3.17 -1.04 3.86
C ILE A 97 2.80 -1.39 2.42
N ASN A 98 1.54 -1.76 2.21
CA ASN A 98 0.96 -1.85 0.88
C ASN A 98 0.48 -0.46 0.46
N TYR A 99 1.39 0.34 -0.10
CA TYR A 99 1.06 1.69 -0.58
C TYR A 99 0.06 1.67 -1.73
N ASN A 100 0.00 0.60 -2.54
CA ASN A 100 -0.96 0.50 -3.63
C ASN A 100 -2.41 0.54 -3.13
N GLY A 101 -2.68 -0.03 -1.96
CA GLY A 101 -4.02 0.03 -1.36
C GLY A 101 -4.44 1.44 -0.98
N LEU A 102 -3.48 2.31 -0.67
CA LEU A 102 -3.75 3.72 -0.33
C LEU A 102 -4.21 4.54 -1.54
N ILE A 103 -3.89 4.10 -2.77
CA ILE A 103 -4.31 4.79 -3.98
C ILE A 103 -5.83 4.89 -4.06
N SER A 104 -6.55 3.80 -3.76
CA SER A 104 -8.02 3.81 -3.76
C SER A 104 -8.59 4.77 -2.72
N LEU A 105 -7.97 4.83 -1.54
CA LEU A 105 -8.36 5.77 -0.49
C LEU A 105 -8.11 7.22 -0.91
N LEU A 106 -6.99 7.48 -1.60
CA LEU A 106 -6.71 8.81 -2.16
C LEU A 106 -7.74 9.20 -3.21
N VAL A 107 -8.10 8.30 -4.11
CA VAL A 107 -9.14 8.55 -5.12
C VAL A 107 -10.46 8.89 -4.43
N HIS A 108 -10.83 8.13 -3.42
CA HIS A 108 -12.06 8.34 -2.66
C HIS A 108 -12.07 9.71 -1.96
N ASP A 109 -11.00 10.06 -1.24
CA ASP A 109 -10.88 11.33 -0.54
C ASP A 109 -10.88 12.52 -1.50
N ILE A 110 -10.19 12.42 -2.63
CA ILE A 110 -10.18 13.49 -3.65
C ILE A 110 -11.59 13.68 -4.23
N LYS A 111 -12.30 12.60 -4.53
CA LYS A 111 -13.68 12.70 -5.03
C LYS A 111 -14.59 13.37 -4.02
N ASN A 112 -14.48 13.01 -2.75
CA ASN A 112 -15.27 13.61 -1.68
C ASN A 112 -14.95 15.09 -1.50
N LEU A 113 -13.66 15.43 -1.51
CA LEU A 113 -13.21 16.82 -1.41
C LEU A 113 -13.73 17.66 -2.57
N LYS A 114 -13.67 17.12 -3.79
CA LYS A 114 -14.21 17.79 -4.98
C LYS A 114 -15.71 18.03 -4.87
N LYS A 115 -16.44 17.02 -4.38
CA LYS A 115 -17.89 17.13 -4.17
C LYS A 115 -18.20 18.22 -3.14
N GLU A 116 -17.53 18.22 -2.00
CA GLU A 116 -17.70 19.22 -0.95
C GLU A 116 -17.37 20.62 -1.45
N TYR A 117 -16.31 20.75 -2.24
CA TYR A 117 -15.93 22.02 -2.84
C TYR A 117 -17.01 22.56 -3.77
N LEU A 118 -17.59 21.72 -4.64
CA LEU A 118 -18.65 22.11 -5.55
C LEU A 118 -19.93 22.50 -4.81
N GLU A 119 -20.29 21.76 -3.76
CA GLU A 119 -21.43 22.09 -2.91
C GLU A 119 -21.25 23.45 -2.22
N LEU A 120 -20.06 23.71 -1.67
CA LEU A 120 -19.73 24.96 -1.03
C LEU A 120 -19.77 26.12 -2.03
N LYS A 121 -19.28 25.90 -3.25
CA LYS A 121 -19.31 26.90 -4.33
C LYS A 121 -20.74 27.26 -4.73
N GLU A 122 -21.65 26.26 -4.80
CA GLU A 122 -23.07 26.51 -5.08
C GLU A 122 -23.75 27.31 -3.96
N MET A 123 -23.36 27.08 -2.70
CA MET A 123 -23.91 27.82 -1.55
C MET A 123 -23.54 29.30 -1.57
N LYS A 124 -22.50 29.71 -2.30
CA LYS A 124 -22.02 31.09 -2.38
C LYS A 124 -22.64 31.89 -3.55
N LYS A 125 -23.47 31.26 -4.34
CA LYS A 125 -24.17 31.94 -5.43
C LYS A 125 -25.32 32.80 -4.95
#